data_112868da78c0b38d67598abe5d8bd342
#
_entry.id   112868da78c0b38d67598abe5d8bd342
#
_cell.length_a   1.000
_cell.length_b   1.000
_cell.length_c   1.000
_cell.angle_alpha   90.00
_cell.angle_beta   90.00
_cell.angle_gamma   90.00
#
_symmetry.space_group_name_H-M   'P 1'
#
loop_
_entity.id
_entity.type
_entity.pdbx_description
1 polymer ?
#
loop_
_entity_poly.entity_id
_entity_poly.type
_entity_poly.pdbx_seq_one_letter_code
_entity_poly.pdbx_strand_id
1 'polypeptide(L)'
;MNIMKLLFTGLFAAALLLAGCNGKPVQSRTGQDSKLLAKVNGTPLTQEDVAFRLELAHGNMPQYGDKSIDDIINQELLYQQGLKLGLDTDPSYRRKLVQLANQPPGARRLEMARRVFNTQIASKIDVRYQDGKDYYDKNADRIASELHLEMIRFDKRPDAEEALKKLRGGASFDSIARPVMGDALVDGRKPWDLGFVTWDKIPVDFVTSVYTLKPGQVSEILGSQPTGFQIVKLLASRKTSKAEYSVVSASVMNRLRDLKILEAYNQYVDQLRKDAKIVKF
;
A
#
# COMPACT_ATOMS: atom_id res chain seq x y z
N MET A 1 -69.05 46.15 -19.20
CA MET A 1 -70.48 45.86 -19.14
C MET A 1 -70.67 44.45 -18.65
N ASN A 2 -71.09 44.38 -17.43
CA ASN A 2 -71.96 43.38 -16.80
C ASN A 2 -71.44 41.90 -16.81
N ILE A 3 -71.45 41.20 -15.81
CA ILE A 3 -72.17 41.00 -14.52
C ILE A 3 -71.91 39.50 -14.23
N MET A 4 -71.21 39.13 -13.15
CA MET A 4 -71.73 38.85 -11.83
C MET A 4 -72.42 37.46 -11.66
N LYS A 5 -71.93 36.74 -10.64
CA LYS A 5 -72.67 35.74 -9.80
C LYS A 5 -72.58 34.28 -10.27
N LEU A 6 -72.49 33.35 -9.48
CA LEU A 6 -72.45 32.99 -8.02
C LEU A 6 -72.61 31.50 -7.89
N LEU A 7 -71.90 30.87 -6.92
CA LEU A 7 -72.31 29.82 -6.03
C LEU A 7 -72.64 28.41 -6.60
N PHE A 8 -72.09 27.32 -6.21
CA PHE A 8 -72.40 26.52 -5.00
C PHE A 8 -71.77 25.12 -5.06
N THR A 9 -71.04 24.78 -4.01
CA THR A 9 -70.99 23.52 -3.28
C THR A 9 -71.01 22.18 -4.03
N GLY A 10 -70.00 21.35 -3.73
CA GLY A 10 -70.01 19.92 -3.93
C GLY A 10 -68.80 19.28 -3.28
N LEU A 11 -68.98 18.92 -2.02
CA LEU A 11 -68.03 18.16 -1.21
C LEU A 11 -68.01 16.71 -1.74
N PHE A 12 -66.88 16.22 -2.30
CA PHE A 12 -66.64 14.80 -2.46
C PHE A 12 -65.24 14.46 -1.96
N ALA A 13 -65.20 13.89 -0.77
CA ALA A 13 -64.04 13.31 -0.19
C ALA A 13 -63.68 12.00 -0.90
N ALA A 14 -62.69 12.02 -1.75
CA ALA A 14 -62.05 10.82 -2.27
C ALA A 14 -60.78 10.55 -1.44
N ALA A 15 -60.89 9.63 -0.52
CA ALA A 15 -59.79 9.08 0.23
C ALA A 15 -58.91 8.24 -0.72
N LEU A 16 -57.82 8.84 -1.23
CA LEU A 16 -56.72 8.12 -1.90
C LEU A 16 -55.85 7.48 -0.85
N LEU A 17 -56.01 6.16 -0.70
CA LEU A 17 -55.09 5.31 0.02
C LEU A 17 -53.75 5.29 -0.75
N LEU A 18 -52.83 6.17 -0.35
CA LEU A 18 -51.41 6.07 -0.71
C LEU A 18 -50.85 4.91 0.12
N ALA A 19 -50.73 3.72 -0.51
CA ALA A 19 -49.91 2.63 -0.01
C ALA A 19 -48.46 3.18 0.04
N GLY A 20 -48.05 3.62 1.24
CA GLY A 20 -46.69 4.00 1.53
C GLY A 20 -45.81 2.76 1.40
N CYS A 21 -44.97 2.70 0.36
CA CYS A 21 -43.81 1.87 0.37
C CYS A 21 -42.93 2.30 1.55
N ASN A 22 -43.02 1.56 2.64
CA ASN A 22 -42.08 1.61 3.75
C ASN A 22 -40.73 1.09 3.28
N GLY A 23 -40.07 1.83 2.39
CA GLY A 23 -38.64 1.73 2.24
C GLY A 23 -38.03 2.26 3.53
N LYS A 24 -37.64 1.34 4.43
CA LYS A 24 -36.79 1.72 5.56
C LYS A 24 -35.61 2.48 4.96
N PRO A 25 -35.30 3.71 5.44
CA PRO A 25 -34.08 4.35 5.03
C PRO A 25 -32.93 3.39 5.34
N VAL A 26 -32.12 3.09 4.34
CA VAL A 26 -30.85 2.41 4.56
C VAL A 26 -30.09 3.33 5.52
N GLN A 27 -30.20 3.05 6.81
CA GLN A 27 -29.34 3.65 7.79
C GLN A 27 -27.92 3.28 7.36
N SER A 28 -27.19 4.25 6.83
CA SER A 28 -25.75 4.18 6.75
C SER A 28 -25.31 3.77 8.14
N ARG A 29 -24.80 2.56 8.27
CA ARG A 29 -24.12 2.10 9.50
C ARG A 29 -22.88 2.99 9.65
N THR A 30 -23.09 4.16 10.20
CA THR A 30 -22.01 5.01 10.71
C THR A 30 -21.44 4.28 11.91
N GLY A 31 -20.16 3.92 11.82
CA GLY A 31 -19.39 3.08 12.70
C GLY A 31 -19.38 3.48 14.17
N GLN A 32 -20.47 3.18 14.88
CA GLN A 32 -20.55 3.37 16.32
C GLN A 32 -20.01 2.18 17.13
N ASP A 33 -19.76 1.03 16.45
CA ASP A 33 -19.22 -0.19 17.09
C ASP A 33 -17.84 -0.65 16.56
N SER A 34 -17.20 0.13 15.68
CA SER A 34 -15.89 -0.24 15.17
C SER A 34 -14.80 0.01 16.20
N LYS A 35 -14.03 -1.03 16.54
CA LYS A 35 -12.93 -0.95 17.54
C LYS A 35 -11.97 0.20 17.18
N LEU A 36 -11.73 1.09 18.16
CA LEU A 36 -10.73 2.15 18.04
C LEU A 36 -9.33 1.53 18.13
N LEU A 37 -8.47 1.81 17.18
CA LEU A 37 -7.10 1.30 17.12
C LEU A 37 -6.05 2.37 17.42
N ALA A 38 -6.28 3.62 17.01
CA ALA A 38 -5.40 4.74 17.34
C ALA A 38 -6.12 6.09 17.28
N LYS A 39 -5.46 7.12 17.81
CA LYS A 39 -5.81 8.54 17.60
C LYS A 39 -4.57 9.30 17.13
N VAL A 40 -4.74 10.16 16.12
CA VAL A 40 -3.70 11.03 15.57
C VAL A 40 -4.17 12.48 15.68
N ASN A 41 -3.57 13.27 16.57
CA ASN A 41 -3.98 14.64 16.88
C ASN A 41 -5.49 14.74 17.18
N GLY A 42 -6.03 13.76 17.94
CA GLY A 42 -7.44 13.66 18.28
C GLY A 42 -8.33 12.99 17.22
N THR A 43 -7.88 12.82 15.98
CA THR A 43 -8.62 12.10 14.93
C THR A 43 -8.61 10.59 15.22
N PRO A 44 -9.78 9.93 15.36
CA PRO A 44 -9.84 8.50 15.61
C PRO A 44 -9.53 7.72 14.33
N LEU A 45 -8.83 6.60 14.48
CA LEU A 45 -8.60 5.57 13.47
C LEU A 45 -9.21 4.27 13.96
N THR A 46 -10.26 3.82 13.30
CA THR A 46 -10.98 2.60 13.65
C THR A 46 -10.49 1.39 12.86
N GLN A 47 -10.85 0.20 13.29
CA GLN A 47 -10.54 -1.04 12.57
C GLN A 47 -11.10 -1.01 11.14
N GLU A 48 -12.29 -0.44 10.93
CA GLU A 48 -12.90 -0.29 9.62
C GLU A 48 -12.13 0.69 8.73
N ASP A 49 -11.71 1.86 9.27
CA ASP A 49 -10.86 2.82 8.56
C ASP A 49 -9.55 2.19 8.11
N VAL A 50 -8.92 1.41 9.00
CA VAL A 50 -7.64 0.75 8.71
C VAL A 50 -7.82 -0.30 7.62
N ALA A 51 -8.83 -1.18 7.74
CA ALA A 51 -9.10 -2.22 6.74
C ALA A 51 -9.37 -1.60 5.36
N PHE A 52 -10.22 -0.58 5.29
CA PHE A 52 -10.56 0.12 4.06
C PHE A 52 -9.34 0.80 3.41
N ARG A 53 -8.51 1.51 4.21
CA ARG A 53 -7.33 2.19 3.67
C ARG A 53 -6.24 1.22 3.22
N LEU A 54 -6.10 0.07 3.88
CA LEU A 54 -5.20 -0.99 3.44
C LEU A 54 -5.66 -1.57 2.10
N GLU A 55 -6.96 -1.80 1.92
CA GLU A 55 -7.53 -2.28 0.66
C GLU A 55 -7.27 -1.29 -0.50
N LEU A 56 -7.48 0.02 -0.27
CA LEU A 56 -7.22 1.06 -1.27
C LEU A 56 -5.72 1.28 -1.57
N ALA A 57 -4.86 1.01 -0.61
CA ALA A 57 -3.42 1.25 -0.74
C ALA A 57 -2.72 0.25 -1.66
N HIS A 58 -3.40 -0.82 -2.08
CA HIS A 58 -2.86 -1.81 -3.03
C HIS A 58 -2.35 -1.12 -4.31
N GLY A 59 -1.07 -0.77 -4.33
CA GLY A 59 -0.34 -0.31 -5.50
C GLY A 59 0.03 1.17 -5.60
N ASN A 60 -0.26 2.04 -4.63
CA ASN A 60 -0.17 3.49 -4.85
C ASN A 60 0.75 4.29 -3.91
N MET A 61 1.27 3.71 -2.84
CA MET A 61 2.26 4.36 -1.97
C MET A 61 3.36 3.37 -1.58
N PRO A 62 4.60 3.83 -1.40
CA PRO A 62 5.64 3.00 -0.84
C PRO A 62 5.18 2.47 0.52
N GLN A 63 5.17 1.16 0.68
CA GLN A 63 4.79 0.51 1.93
C GLN A 63 6.06 -0.01 2.55
N TYR A 64 6.46 0.63 3.62
CA TYR A 64 7.70 0.33 4.31
C TYR A 64 7.40 -0.06 5.74
N GLY A 65 7.47 -1.37 6.02
CA GLY A 65 7.47 -1.88 7.37
C GLY A 65 6.27 -2.75 7.78
N ASP A 66 6.48 -3.47 8.86
CA ASP A 66 5.67 -4.54 9.42
C ASP A 66 4.41 -4.06 10.18
N LYS A 67 4.00 -2.80 10.00
CA LYS A 67 3.08 -2.12 10.90
C LYS A 67 1.93 -1.47 10.15
N SER A 68 0.96 -2.25 9.73
CA SER A 68 -0.22 -1.76 9.01
C SER A 68 -0.92 -0.55 9.69
N ILE A 69 -0.97 -0.52 11.02
CA ILE A 69 -1.53 0.63 11.76
C ILE A 69 -0.60 1.86 11.68
N ASP A 70 0.74 1.67 11.68
CA ASP A 70 1.69 2.76 11.55
C ASP A 70 1.63 3.39 10.17
N ASP A 71 1.41 2.62 9.12
CA ASP A 71 1.23 3.14 7.76
C ASP A 71 -0.05 3.99 7.66
N ILE A 72 -1.14 3.57 8.29
CA ILE A 72 -2.37 4.35 8.33
C ILE A 72 -2.20 5.63 9.18
N ILE A 73 -1.46 5.56 10.28
CA ILE A 73 -1.06 6.73 11.06
C ILE A 73 -0.25 7.70 10.20
N ASN A 74 0.72 7.20 9.43
CA ASN A 74 1.53 8.01 8.53
C ASN A 74 0.67 8.68 7.42
N GLN A 75 -0.26 7.93 6.83
CA GLN A 75 -1.21 8.49 5.86
C GLN A 75 -2.09 9.59 6.49
N GLU A 76 -2.51 9.41 7.75
CA GLU A 76 -3.29 10.43 8.46
C GLU A 76 -2.47 11.69 8.73
N LEU A 77 -1.21 11.54 9.14
CA LEU A 77 -0.28 12.67 9.33
C LEU A 77 -0.06 13.43 8.02
N LEU A 78 0.16 12.72 6.91
CA LEU A 78 0.28 13.33 5.58
C LEU A 78 -1.01 14.05 5.17
N TYR A 79 -2.19 13.46 5.43
CA TYR A 79 -3.47 14.13 5.18
C TYR A 79 -3.57 15.45 5.95
N GLN A 80 -3.32 15.42 7.26
CA GLN A 80 -3.37 16.62 8.09
C GLN A 80 -2.35 17.66 7.66
N GLN A 81 -1.16 17.23 7.24
CA GLN A 81 -0.15 18.12 6.68
C GLN A 81 -0.61 18.76 5.35
N GLY A 82 -1.29 18.01 4.50
CA GLY A 82 -1.86 18.54 3.26
C GLY A 82 -2.87 19.66 3.51
N LEU A 83 -3.71 19.51 4.55
CA LEU A 83 -4.63 20.58 4.98
C LEU A 83 -3.87 21.82 5.50
N LYS A 84 -2.84 21.62 6.32
CA LYS A 84 -1.97 22.72 6.80
C LYS A 84 -1.27 23.47 5.66
N LEU A 85 -0.93 22.77 4.59
CA LEU A 85 -0.30 23.35 3.38
C LEU A 85 -1.34 24.00 2.43
N GLY A 86 -2.64 23.95 2.74
CA GLY A 86 -3.71 24.50 1.90
C GLY A 86 -3.94 23.72 0.60
N LEU A 87 -3.47 22.46 0.50
CA LEU A 87 -3.62 21.64 -0.71
C LEU A 87 -5.08 21.24 -0.98
N ASP A 88 -5.98 21.40 -0.03
CA ASP A 88 -7.42 21.21 -0.16
C ASP A 88 -8.07 22.29 -1.04
N THR A 89 -7.42 23.44 -1.22
CA THR A 89 -7.88 24.53 -2.10
C THR A 89 -7.48 24.32 -3.56
N ASP A 90 -6.55 23.41 -3.86
CA ASP A 90 -6.08 23.14 -5.21
C ASP A 90 -7.22 22.66 -6.13
N PRO A 91 -7.42 23.30 -7.31
CA PRO A 91 -8.53 22.94 -8.21
C PRO A 91 -8.49 21.48 -8.69
N SER A 92 -7.29 20.89 -8.86
CA SER A 92 -7.17 19.49 -9.28
C SER A 92 -7.55 18.53 -8.16
N TYR A 93 -7.25 18.87 -6.91
CA TYR A 93 -7.70 18.09 -5.75
C TYR A 93 -9.24 18.18 -5.61
N ARG A 94 -9.81 19.37 -5.73
CA ARG A 94 -11.28 19.56 -5.68
C ARG A 94 -12.00 18.76 -6.76
N ARG A 95 -11.49 18.75 -8.00
CA ARG A 95 -12.04 17.89 -9.06
C ARG A 95 -11.96 16.40 -8.68
N LYS A 96 -10.87 15.98 -8.05
CA LYS A 96 -10.72 14.59 -7.59
C LYS A 96 -11.71 14.24 -6.49
N LEU A 97 -12.01 15.17 -5.57
CA LEU A 97 -13.02 14.97 -4.53
C LEU A 97 -14.42 14.71 -5.10
N VAL A 98 -14.78 15.33 -6.23
CA VAL A 98 -16.06 15.05 -6.91
C VAL A 98 -16.12 13.58 -7.37
N GLN A 99 -15.02 13.07 -7.93
CA GLN A 99 -14.94 11.65 -8.32
C GLN A 99 -14.98 10.69 -7.10
N LEU A 100 -14.52 11.14 -5.95
CA LEU A 100 -14.51 10.41 -4.70
C LEU A 100 -15.75 10.66 -3.83
N ALA A 101 -16.78 11.37 -4.33
CA ALA A 101 -17.95 11.78 -3.54
C ALA A 101 -18.69 10.58 -2.93
N ASN A 102 -18.79 9.48 -3.69
CA ASN A 102 -19.47 8.25 -3.29
C ASN A 102 -18.55 7.21 -2.64
N GLN A 103 -17.28 7.58 -2.40
CA GLN A 103 -16.32 6.69 -1.73
C GLN A 103 -16.28 6.98 -0.23
N PRO A 104 -15.91 5.99 0.60
CA PRO A 104 -15.70 6.20 2.03
C PRO A 104 -14.70 7.33 2.33
N PRO A 105 -14.82 8.01 3.48
CA PRO A 105 -13.95 9.14 3.84
C PRO A 105 -12.44 8.86 3.75
N GLY A 106 -12.03 7.61 3.97
CA GLY A 106 -10.65 7.16 3.83
C GLY A 106 -10.05 7.39 2.45
N ALA A 107 -10.86 7.32 1.37
CA ALA A 107 -10.39 7.58 0.00
C ALA A 107 -9.90 9.02 -0.19
N ARG A 108 -10.60 10.00 0.39
CA ARG A 108 -10.21 11.42 0.33
C ARG A 108 -8.93 11.69 1.11
N ARG A 109 -8.79 11.02 2.27
CA ARG A 109 -7.57 11.10 3.10
C ARG A 109 -6.36 10.53 2.39
N LEU A 110 -6.52 9.37 1.76
CA LEU A 110 -5.46 8.75 0.96
C LEU A 110 -5.06 9.60 -0.24
N GLU A 111 -6.02 10.22 -0.94
CA GLU A 111 -5.72 11.10 -2.07
C GLU A 111 -4.91 12.33 -1.64
N MET A 112 -5.24 12.96 -0.50
CA MET A 112 -4.47 14.06 0.05
C MET A 112 -3.07 13.61 0.47
N ALA A 113 -2.96 12.47 1.18
CA ALA A 113 -1.66 11.92 1.58
C ALA A 113 -0.76 11.66 0.36
N ARG A 114 -1.31 11.09 -0.73
CA ARG A 114 -0.61 10.91 -2.00
C ARG A 114 -0.14 12.23 -2.61
N ARG A 115 -0.97 13.26 -2.55
CA ARG A 115 -0.62 14.60 -3.04
C ARG A 115 0.55 15.19 -2.27
N VAL A 116 0.52 15.12 -0.94
CA VAL A 116 1.66 15.55 -0.10
C VAL A 116 2.92 14.74 -0.45
N PHE A 117 2.81 13.43 -0.55
CA PHE A 117 3.93 12.58 -0.98
C PHE A 117 4.52 13.05 -2.30
N ASN A 118 3.68 13.24 -3.33
CA ASN A 118 4.15 13.64 -4.65
C ASN A 118 4.78 15.05 -4.65
N THR A 119 4.15 16.02 -3.99
CA THR A 119 4.59 17.43 -4.05
C THR A 119 5.70 17.76 -3.07
N GLN A 120 5.74 17.14 -1.90
CA GLN A 120 6.70 17.48 -0.85
C GLN A 120 7.89 16.51 -0.80
N ILE A 121 7.77 15.32 -1.38
CA ILE A 121 8.80 14.28 -1.32
C ILE A 121 9.26 13.89 -2.72
N ALA A 122 8.44 13.17 -3.48
CA ALA A 122 8.88 12.52 -4.73
C ALA A 122 9.34 13.51 -5.80
N SER A 123 8.68 14.68 -5.94
CA SER A 123 9.05 15.71 -6.92
C SER A 123 10.36 16.44 -6.60
N LYS A 124 10.82 16.35 -5.36
CA LYS A 124 12.07 16.99 -4.91
C LYS A 124 13.30 16.11 -5.07
N ILE A 125 13.08 14.83 -5.42
CA ILE A 125 14.17 13.88 -5.60
C ILE A 125 14.75 14.02 -7.00
N ASP A 126 15.99 14.48 -7.03
CA ASP A 126 16.84 14.49 -8.22
C ASP A 126 17.92 13.41 -8.10
N VAL A 127 18.21 12.75 -9.22
CA VAL A 127 19.27 11.74 -9.32
C VAL A 127 20.12 12.09 -10.53
N ARG A 128 21.32 12.60 -10.27
CA ARG A 128 22.27 12.96 -11.32
C ARG A 128 23.00 11.72 -11.84
N TYR A 129 23.48 11.78 -13.05
CA TYR A 129 24.24 10.70 -13.68
C TYR A 129 25.41 10.22 -12.81
N GLN A 130 26.15 11.15 -12.18
CA GLN A 130 27.27 10.81 -11.30
C GLN A 130 26.81 10.04 -10.06
N ASP A 131 25.67 10.41 -9.46
CA ASP A 131 25.09 9.69 -8.32
C ASP A 131 24.80 8.22 -8.69
N GLY A 132 24.29 8.00 -9.92
CA GLY A 132 24.03 6.65 -10.45
C GLY A 132 25.34 5.87 -10.68
N LYS A 133 26.38 6.51 -11.21
CA LYS A 133 27.68 5.87 -11.42
C LYS A 133 28.33 5.48 -10.08
N ASP A 134 28.28 6.36 -9.08
CA ASP A 134 28.82 6.10 -7.75
C ASP A 134 28.06 4.96 -7.04
N TYR A 135 26.74 4.90 -7.22
CA TYR A 135 25.92 3.81 -6.71
C TYR A 135 26.29 2.48 -7.38
N TYR A 136 26.45 2.49 -8.71
CA TYR A 136 26.87 1.32 -9.47
C TYR A 136 28.22 0.79 -8.98
N ASP A 137 29.24 1.63 -8.88
CA ASP A 137 30.57 1.25 -8.46
C ASP A 137 30.59 0.63 -7.05
N LYS A 138 29.80 1.19 -6.13
CA LYS A 138 29.64 0.65 -4.77
C LYS A 138 28.88 -0.67 -4.69
N ASN A 139 28.07 -1.00 -5.69
CA ASN A 139 27.20 -2.18 -5.72
C ASN A 139 27.51 -3.13 -6.88
N ALA A 140 28.64 -2.98 -7.54
CA ALA A 140 28.99 -3.69 -8.77
C ALA A 140 28.84 -5.22 -8.66
N ASP A 141 29.32 -5.83 -7.56
CA ASP A 141 29.19 -7.25 -7.30
C ASP A 141 27.75 -7.75 -7.19
N ARG A 142 26.90 -6.95 -6.55
CA ARG A 142 25.47 -7.23 -6.42
C ARG A 142 24.77 -7.09 -7.75
N ILE A 143 25.06 -6.03 -8.49
CA ILE A 143 24.49 -5.73 -9.80
C ILE A 143 24.90 -6.83 -10.81
N ALA A 144 26.12 -7.33 -10.70
CA ALA A 144 26.61 -8.44 -11.53
C ALA A 144 26.13 -9.81 -11.09
N SER A 145 25.20 -9.91 -10.15
CA SER A 145 24.71 -11.20 -9.62
C SER A 145 23.24 -11.41 -9.94
N GLU A 146 22.91 -12.60 -10.44
CA GLU A 146 21.55 -13.12 -10.52
C GLU A 146 21.36 -14.19 -9.46
N LEU A 147 20.23 -14.13 -8.77
CA LEU A 147 19.89 -15.07 -7.70
C LEU A 147 18.72 -15.95 -8.14
N HIS A 148 18.90 -17.28 -8.05
CA HIS A 148 17.79 -18.22 -8.24
C HIS A 148 17.03 -18.30 -6.92
N LEU A 149 15.80 -17.79 -6.93
CA LEU A 149 14.99 -17.63 -5.75
C LEU A 149 13.72 -18.48 -5.83
N GLU A 150 13.34 -19.05 -4.69
CA GLU A 150 11.99 -19.51 -4.43
C GLU A 150 11.34 -18.54 -3.45
N MET A 151 10.00 -18.31 -3.57
CA MET A 151 9.26 -17.41 -2.70
C MET A 151 7.87 -17.96 -2.41
N ILE A 152 7.47 -17.95 -1.13
CA ILE A 152 6.10 -18.19 -0.69
C ILE A 152 5.53 -16.90 -0.14
N ARG A 153 4.30 -16.58 -0.55
CA ARG A 153 3.57 -15.42 -0.04
C ARG A 153 2.40 -15.88 0.81
N PHE A 154 2.22 -15.21 1.94
CA PHE A 154 1.11 -15.39 2.88
C PHE A 154 0.35 -14.08 3.06
N ASP A 155 -0.98 -14.17 3.18
CA ASP A 155 -1.81 -12.99 3.45
C ASP A 155 -1.79 -12.61 4.93
N LYS A 156 -1.47 -13.55 5.82
CA LYS A 156 -1.43 -13.34 7.27
C LYS A 156 -0.06 -13.65 7.85
N ARG A 157 0.40 -12.80 8.75
CA ARG A 157 1.68 -12.98 9.44
C ARG A 157 1.78 -14.28 10.24
N PRO A 158 0.77 -14.71 11.02
CA PRO A 158 0.83 -15.97 11.76
C PRO A 158 1.07 -17.19 10.86
N ASP A 159 0.47 -17.21 9.65
CA ASP A 159 0.66 -18.30 8.69
C ASP A 159 2.12 -18.34 8.18
N ALA A 160 2.72 -17.16 7.93
CA ALA A 160 4.13 -17.05 7.57
C ALA A 160 5.05 -17.47 8.74
N GLU A 161 4.73 -17.13 9.97
CA GLU A 161 5.49 -17.53 11.18
C GLU A 161 5.47 -19.05 11.37
N GLU A 162 4.32 -19.68 11.22
CA GLU A 162 4.19 -21.14 11.27
C GLU A 162 4.98 -21.81 10.15
N ALA A 163 4.89 -21.30 8.93
CA ALA A 163 5.65 -21.78 7.77
C ALA A 163 7.16 -21.67 7.99
N LEU A 164 7.63 -20.52 8.46
CA LEU A 164 9.06 -20.31 8.75
C LEU A 164 9.57 -21.26 9.82
N LYS A 165 8.78 -21.51 10.88
CA LYS A 165 9.12 -22.49 11.92
C LYS A 165 9.27 -23.90 11.35
N LYS A 166 8.34 -24.33 10.47
CA LYS A 166 8.43 -25.64 9.79
C LYS A 166 9.64 -25.74 8.89
N LEU A 167 9.95 -24.70 8.09
CA LEU A 167 11.12 -24.65 7.21
C LEU A 167 12.43 -24.73 8.00
N ARG A 168 12.53 -24.02 9.13
CA ARG A 168 13.68 -24.11 10.05
C ARG A 168 13.78 -25.46 10.75
N GLY A 169 12.66 -26.16 10.92
CA GLY A 169 12.59 -27.53 11.42
C GLY A 169 12.92 -28.62 10.38
N GLY A 170 13.32 -28.22 9.15
CA GLY A 170 13.74 -29.13 8.09
C GLY A 170 12.65 -29.57 7.11
N ALA A 171 11.44 -28.98 7.18
CA ALA A 171 10.40 -29.20 6.15
C ALA A 171 10.91 -28.71 4.79
N SER A 172 10.54 -29.42 3.72
CA SER A 172 10.89 -28.98 2.37
C SER A 172 10.11 -27.72 1.98
N PHE A 173 10.73 -26.83 1.20
CA PHE A 173 10.07 -25.62 0.71
C PHE A 173 8.81 -25.94 -0.09
N ASP A 174 8.88 -26.97 -0.95
CA ASP A 174 7.77 -27.49 -1.73
C ASP A 174 6.57 -27.92 -0.88
N SER A 175 6.82 -28.59 0.27
CA SER A 175 5.75 -29.07 1.15
C SER A 175 4.96 -27.94 1.81
N ILE A 176 5.61 -26.79 1.99
CA ILE A 176 4.99 -25.57 2.53
C ILE A 176 4.37 -24.72 1.40
N ALA A 177 5.03 -24.63 0.26
CA ALA A 177 4.59 -23.79 -0.85
C ALA A 177 3.33 -24.32 -1.57
N ARG A 178 3.29 -25.64 -1.82
CA ARG A 178 2.20 -26.27 -2.58
C ARG A 178 0.79 -26.04 -2.02
N PRO A 179 0.53 -26.19 -0.71
CA PRO A 179 -0.79 -25.92 -0.15
C PRO A 179 -1.22 -24.44 -0.25
N VAL A 180 -0.25 -23.51 -0.34
CA VAL A 180 -0.47 -22.06 -0.33
C VAL A 180 -0.63 -21.51 -1.75
N MET A 181 0.21 -21.97 -2.69
CA MET A 181 0.33 -21.40 -4.03
C MET A 181 -0.22 -22.31 -5.14
N GLY A 182 -0.64 -23.54 -4.78
CA GLY A 182 -0.99 -24.56 -5.76
C GLY A 182 0.24 -25.19 -6.41
N ASP A 183 0.03 -26.09 -7.39
CA ASP A 183 1.11 -26.79 -8.09
C ASP A 183 1.03 -26.68 -9.62
N ALA A 184 0.07 -25.93 -10.14
CA ALA A 184 -0.04 -25.64 -11.56
C ALA A 184 1.19 -24.87 -12.04
N LEU A 185 1.89 -25.41 -13.04
CA LEU A 185 3.11 -24.79 -13.55
C LEU A 185 2.79 -23.42 -14.21
N VAL A 186 3.64 -22.44 -13.92
CA VAL A 186 3.64 -21.12 -14.55
C VAL A 186 4.93 -21.03 -15.39
N ASP A 187 4.82 -20.88 -16.70
CA ASP A 187 5.95 -20.89 -17.64
C ASP A 187 6.88 -22.10 -17.47
N GLY A 188 6.29 -23.28 -17.20
CA GLY A 188 7.02 -24.53 -17.00
C GLY A 188 7.74 -24.68 -15.66
N ARG A 189 7.55 -23.76 -14.72
CA ARG A 189 8.13 -23.76 -13.38
C ARG A 189 7.06 -23.86 -12.30
N LYS A 190 7.43 -24.28 -11.12
CA LYS A 190 6.58 -24.26 -9.94
C LYS A 190 6.18 -22.80 -9.63
N PRO A 191 4.96 -22.54 -9.12
CA PRO A 191 4.50 -21.17 -8.85
C PRO A 191 5.39 -20.36 -7.90
N TRP A 192 6.14 -21.04 -7.03
CA TRP A 192 7.06 -20.42 -6.09
C TRP A 192 8.49 -20.31 -6.60
N ASP A 193 8.83 -20.88 -7.78
CA ASP A 193 10.14 -20.79 -8.40
C ASP A 193 10.22 -19.56 -9.31
N LEU A 194 10.91 -18.52 -8.85
CA LEU A 194 11.10 -17.29 -9.60
C LEU A 194 12.19 -17.38 -10.66
N GLY A 195 12.97 -18.49 -10.68
CA GLY A 195 14.16 -18.62 -11.51
C GLY A 195 15.26 -17.64 -11.10
N PHE A 196 16.16 -17.34 -12.05
CA PHE A 196 17.22 -16.36 -11.84
C PHE A 196 16.66 -14.93 -11.95
N VAL A 197 16.75 -14.19 -10.86
CA VAL A 197 16.24 -12.83 -10.71
C VAL A 197 17.42 -11.85 -10.64
N THR A 198 17.36 -10.80 -11.41
CA THR A 198 18.35 -9.72 -11.40
C THR A 198 18.13 -8.78 -10.20
N TRP A 199 19.18 -8.10 -9.77
CA TRP A 199 19.19 -7.22 -8.60
C TRP A 199 18.08 -6.14 -8.62
N ASP A 200 17.71 -5.63 -9.79
CA ASP A 200 16.70 -4.59 -9.98
C ASP A 200 15.26 -5.10 -9.85
N LYS A 201 15.05 -6.41 -9.87
CA LYS A 201 13.75 -7.06 -9.66
C LYS A 201 13.49 -7.40 -8.19
N ILE A 202 14.52 -7.38 -7.35
CA ILE A 202 14.37 -7.62 -5.90
C ILE A 202 13.86 -6.32 -5.27
N PRO A 203 12.74 -6.33 -4.51
CA PRO A 203 12.24 -5.12 -3.82
C PRO A 203 13.32 -4.47 -2.95
N VAL A 204 13.31 -3.14 -2.86
CA VAL A 204 14.34 -2.36 -2.16
C VAL A 204 14.51 -2.81 -0.71
N ASP A 205 13.41 -3.04 -0.02
CA ASP A 205 13.35 -3.47 1.38
C ASP A 205 13.80 -4.93 1.57
N PHE A 206 13.81 -5.75 0.51
CA PHE A 206 14.25 -7.16 0.57
C PHE A 206 15.74 -7.33 0.27
N VAL A 207 16.37 -6.36 -0.38
CA VAL A 207 17.73 -6.47 -0.90
C VAL A 207 18.72 -6.95 0.16
N THR A 208 18.74 -6.31 1.33
CA THR A 208 19.69 -6.68 2.39
C THR A 208 19.46 -8.11 2.86
N SER A 209 18.22 -8.50 3.13
CA SER A 209 17.88 -9.83 3.62
C SER A 209 18.19 -10.93 2.60
N VAL A 210 17.88 -10.68 1.31
CA VAL A 210 18.06 -11.68 0.26
C VAL A 210 19.53 -11.88 -0.10
N TYR A 211 20.33 -10.81 -0.15
CA TYR A 211 21.75 -10.89 -0.49
C TYR A 211 22.65 -11.41 0.67
N THR A 212 22.13 -11.54 1.87
CA THR A 212 22.84 -12.16 2.99
C THR A 212 22.64 -13.67 3.06
N LEU A 213 21.68 -14.22 2.28
CA LEU A 213 21.42 -15.67 2.25
C LEU A 213 22.56 -16.42 1.57
N LYS A 214 22.82 -17.63 2.07
CA LYS A 214 23.63 -18.64 1.40
C LYS A 214 22.72 -19.62 0.65
N PRO A 215 23.21 -20.29 -0.40
CA PRO A 215 22.44 -21.32 -1.08
C PRO A 215 21.83 -22.34 -0.10
N GLY A 216 20.54 -22.61 -0.25
CA GLY A 216 19.75 -23.45 0.66
C GLY A 216 19.10 -22.73 1.84
N GLN A 217 19.52 -21.53 2.19
CA GLN A 217 18.96 -20.78 3.32
C GLN A 217 17.64 -20.09 2.95
N VAL A 218 16.77 -19.91 3.97
CA VAL A 218 15.53 -19.14 3.91
C VAL A 218 15.69 -17.81 4.64
N SER A 219 15.00 -16.78 4.17
CA SER A 219 14.96 -15.46 4.82
C SER A 219 14.16 -15.50 6.12
N GLU A 220 14.24 -14.43 6.88
CA GLU A 220 13.17 -14.03 7.80
C GLU A 220 11.90 -13.70 7.00
N ILE A 221 10.80 -13.46 7.71
CA ILE A 221 9.57 -12.98 7.07
C ILE A 221 9.79 -11.57 6.53
N LEU A 222 9.61 -11.41 5.22
CA LEU A 222 9.75 -10.15 4.50
C LEU A 222 8.36 -9.60 4.14
N GLY A 223 8.27 -8.29 3.93
CA GLY A 223 7.05 -7.63 3.56
C GLY A 223 6.09 -7.40 4.72
N SER A 224 4.96 -6.81 4.40
CA SER A 224 3.89 -6.45 5.33
C SER A 224 2.57 -6.33 4.59
N GLN A 225 1.48 -6.08 5.32
CA GLN A 225 0.23 -5.72 4.67
C GLN A 225 0.36 -4.37 3.92
N PRO A 226 -0.29 -4.25 2.76
CA PRO A 226 -1.18 -5.20 2.10
C PRO A 226 -0.46 -6.10 1.08
N THR A 227 0.86 -5.96 0.90
CA THR A 227 1.62 -6.77 -0.07
C THR A 227 1.76 -8.24 0.34
N GLY A 228 1.44 -8.54 1.61
CA GLY A 228 1.57 -9.86 2.20
C GLY A 228 2.95 -10.11 2.79
N PHE A 229 3.07 -11.25 3.47
CA PHE A 229 4.26 -11.71 4.15
C PHE A 229 4.95 -12.77 3.30
N GLN A 230 6.26 -12.65 3.11
CA GLN A 230 6.99 -13.47 2.16
C GLN A 230 8.16 -14.16 2.84
N ILE A 231 8.40 -15.40 2.46
CA ILE A 231 9.60 -16.16 2.82
C ILE A 231 10.31 -16.48 1.51
N VAL A 232 11.57 -16.08 1.41
CA VAL A 232 12.41 -16.28 0.23
C VAL A 232 13.47 -17.30 0.56
N LYS A 233 13.76 -18.22 -0.38
CA LYS A 233 14.86 -19.17 -0.31
C LYS A 233 15.82 -18.91 -1.47
N LEU A 234 17.10 -18.84 -1.16
CA LEU A 234 18.15 -18.79 -2.18
C LEU A 234 18.53 -20.22 -2.59
N LEU A 235 18.38 -20.55 -3.86
CA LEU A 235 18.82 -21.83 -4.41
C LEU A 235 20.26 -21.77 -4.93
N ALA A 236 20.56 -20.76 -5.71
CA ALA A 236 21.87 -20.55 -6.34
C ALA A 236 22.11 -19.08 -6.65
N SER A 237 23.35 -18.71 -6.89
CA SER A 237 23.73 -17.43 -7.45
C SER A 237 24.68 -17.64 -8.62
N ARG A 238 24.62 -16.74 -9.61
CA ARG A 238 25.55 -16.72 -10.73
C ARG A 238 25.91 -15.29 -11.13
N LYS A 239 27.04 -15.10 -11.80
CA LYS A 239 27.38 -13.81 -12.40
C LYS A 239 26.64 -13.64 -13.73
N THR A 240 26.19 -12.41 -14.00
CA THR A 240 25.63 -12.03 -15.31
C THR A 240 26.64 -11.25 -16.13
N SER A 241 26.64 -11.48 -17.44
CA SER A 241 27.43 -10.69 -18.40
C SER A 241 26.80 -9.33 -18.72
N LYS A 242 25.55 -9.10 -18.28
CA LYS A 242 24.76 -7.88 -18.56
C LYS A 242 24.85 -6.85 -17.43
N ALA A 243 26.02 -6.77 -16.76
CA ALA A 243 26.21 -5.89 -15.60
C ALA A 243 26.91 -4.58 -15.93
N GLU A 244 27.37 -4.37 -17.17
CA GLU A 244 28.03 -3.13 -17.55
C GLU A 244 27.13 -1.92 -17.34
N TYR A 245 27.68 -0.82 -16.82
CA TYR A 245 26.90 0.38 -16.50
C TYR A 245 26.11 0.91 -17.68
N SER A 246 26.66 0.86 -18.89
CA SER A 246 25.98 1.23 -20.14
C SER A 246 24.66 0.47 -20.36
N VAL A 247 24.59 -0.79 -19.90
CA VAL A 247 23.40 -1.65 -20.01
C VAL A 247 22.42 -1.42 -18.88
N VAL A 248 22.91 -1.24 -17.64
CA VAL A 248 22.07 -1.20 -16.43
C VAL A 248 21.80 0.21 -15.91
N SER A 249 22.32 1.25 -16.54
CA SER A 249 22.25 2.64 -16.04
C SER A 249 20.82 3.09 -15.74
N ALA A 250 19.85 2.79 -16.58
CA ALA A 250 18.45 3.14 -16.33
C ALA A 250 17.89 2.45 -15.08
N SER A 251 18.15 1.16 -14.89
CA SER A 251 17.75 0.41 -13.68
C SER A 251 18.46 0.94 -12.44
N VAL A 252 19.74 1.31 -12.56
CA VAL A 252 20.53 1.92 -11.46
C VAL A 252 19.93 3.25 -11.06
N MET A 253 19.64 4.13 -12.01
CA MET A 253 19.04 5.45 -11.75
C MET A 253 17.67 5.33 -11.08
N ASN A 254 16.82 4.42 -11.58
CA ASN A 254 15.51 4.15 -10.99
C ASN A 254 15.64 3.63 -9.55
N ARG A 255 16.50 2.64 -9.33
CA ARG A 255 16.76 2.08 -7.99
C ARG A 255 17.25 3.15 -7.01
N LEU A 256 18.18 3.99 -7.44
CA LEU A 256 18.72 5.06 -6.60
C LEU A 256 17.64 6.11 -6.31
N ARG A 257 16.78 6.41 -7.28
CA ARG A 257 15.62 7.29 -7.06
C ARG A 257 14.68 6.71 -6.02
N ASP A 258 14.33 5.43 -6.12
CA ASP A 258 13.44 4.76 -5.15
C ASP A 258 14.03 4.78 -3.75
N LEU A 259 15.35 4.54 -3.61
CA LEU A 259 16.06 4.61 -2.33
C LEU A 259 16.02 6.02 -1.73
N LYS A 260 16.30 7.05 -2.54
CA LYS A 260 16.24 8.45 -2.10
C LYS A 260 14.82 8.88 -1.71
N ILE A 261 13.80 8.41 -2.46
CA ILE A 261 12.39 8.66 -2.13
C ILE A 261 12.02 8.00 -0.79
N LEU A 262 12.43 6.75 -0.59
CA LEU A 262 12.20 6.04 0.66
C LEU A 262 12.80 6.77 1.85
N GLU A 263 14.06 7.14 1.75
CA GLU A 263 14.77 7.88 2.79
C GLU A 263 14.08 9.21 3.10
N ALA A 264 13.78 10.00 2.07
CA ALA A 264 13.10 11.28 2.21
C ALA A 264 11.68 11.14 2.81
N TYR A 265 10.94 10.07 2.42
CA TYR A 265 9.65 9.75 3.01
C TYR A 265 9.76 9.47 4.50
N ASN A 266 10.69 8.60 4.89
CA ASN A 266 10.90 8.26 6.30
C ASN A 266 11.27 9.50 7.12
N GLN A 267 12.21 10.31 6.65
CA GLN A 267 12.60 11.55 7.33
C GLN A 267 11.43 12.53 7.46
N TYR A 268 10.64 12.68 6.41
CA TYR A 268 9.48 13.58 6.41
C TYR A 268 8.41 13.13 7.39
N VAL A 269 8.06 11.84 7.37
CA VAL A 269 7.07 11.25 8.26
C VAL A 269 7.56 11.26 9.72
N ASP A 270 8.83 10.94 9.97
CA ASP A 270 9.41 10.99 11.31
C ASP A 270 9.33 12.40 11.90
N GLN A 271 9.52 13.44 11.09
CA GLN A 271 9.31 14.81 11.55
C GLN A 271 7.85 15.08 11.90
N LEU A 272 6.90 14.66 11.07
CA LEU A 272 5.46 14.80 11.36
C LEU A 272 5.06 14.04 12.64
N ARG A 273 5.65 12.89 12.89
CA ARG A 273 5.39 12.08 14.08
C ARG A 273 5.90 12.74 15.36
N LYS A 274 7.07 13.42 15.33
CA LYS A 274 7.61 14.16 16.47
C LYS A 274 6.67 15.26 16.95
N ASP A 275 5.99 15.91 16.01
CA ASP A 275 5.10 17.05 16.28
C ASP A 275 3.65 16.60 16.57
N ALA A 276 3.35 15.30 16.50
CA ALA A 276 2.00 14.77 16.59
C ALA A 276 1.71 14.07 17.94
N LYS A 277 0.48 14.20 18.40
CA LYS A 277 -0.03 13.39 19.51
C LYS A 277 -0.62 12.09 18.96
N ILE A 278 0.11 10.99 19.12
CA ILE A 278 -0.31 9.66 18.67
C ILE A 278 -0.57 8.78 19.88
N VAL A 279 -1.78 8.17 19.93
CA VAL A 279 -2.17 7.21 20.97
C VAL A 279 -2.66 5.95 20.26
N LYS A 280 -2.09 4.79 20.58
CA LYS A 280 -2.54 3.45 20.14
C LYS A 280 -3.27 2.76 21.27
N PHE A 281 -4.29 1.92 20.94
CA PHE A 281 -5.16 1.21 21.88
C PHE A 281 -5.06 -0.31 21.72
#